data_a45deefce3864b2eba12c063f90aef4e
#
_entry.id   a45deefce3864b2eba12c063f90aef4e
#
_cell.length_a   1.000
_cell.length_b   1.000
_cell.length_c   1.000
_cell.angle_alpha   90.00
_cell.angle_beta   90.00
_cell.angle_gamma   90.00
#
_symmetry.space_group_name_H-M   'P 1'
#
loop_
_entity.id
_entity.type
_entity.pdbx_description
1 polymer ?
#
loop_
_entity_poly.entity_id
_entity_poly.type
_entity_poly.pdbx_seq_one_letter_code
_entity_poly.pdbx_strand_id
1 'polypeptide(L)'
;MSDDGGARQLLLGDVGGTNIRFTLVPVCRTGGTLPPETHHARYRTASFAHLREALAKFHREAPTAVGRIAACVLSVCGPVDDGRAICLAESMGASGWTLEEADLGTALGCTVKLLNDFVAVGLAVGSCNWRCDAPEKLLTIHEARTPQPHRTIAVLGPGTGLGSCFGVWASRLHSAELQIFPSEGGESDFVPRSDFEWALRQHLASTLDTSHVKVEHLT
;
A
#
# COMPACT_ATOMS: atom_id res chain seq x y z
N MET A 1 -8.50 -29.86 20.77
CA MET A 1 -7.49 -28.81 20.52
C MET A 1 -7.92 -27.64 21.39
N SER A 2 -7.21 -27.42 22.47
CA SER A 2 -7.49 -26.36 23.45
C SER A 2 -7.31 -25.01 22.74
N ASP A 3 -8.39 -24.24 22.70
CA ASP A 3 -8.39 -22.82 22.29
C ASP A 3 -7.56 -22.08 23.35
N ASP A 4 -6.31 -21.83 23.03
CA ASP A 4 -5.39 -21.09 23.90
C ASP A 4 -5.86 -19.64 23.86
N GLY A 5 -6.57 -19.22 24.93
CA GLY A 5 -7.34 -17.99 25.06
C GLY A 5 -6.54 -16.66 24.96
N GLY A 6 -5.40 -16.67 24.30
CA GLY A 6 -4.62 -15.48 24.00
C GLY A 6 -5.30 -14.61 22.93
N ALA A 7 -5.38 -13.31 23.16
CA ALA A 7 -5.88 -12.36 22.18
C ALA A 7 -5.11 -12.52 20.85
N ARG A 8 -5.84 -12.74 19.75
CA ARG A 8 -5.25 -12.85 18.40
C ARG A 8 -5.12 -11.47 17.80
N GLN A 9 -3.98 -11.21 17.16
CA GLN A 9 -3.69 -9.92 16.52
C GLN A 9 -3.52 -10.09 15.01
N LEU A 10 -3.86 -9.05 14.26
CA LEU A 10 -3.41 -8.87 12.88
C LEU A 10 -2.21 -7.91 12.88
N LEU A 11 -1.17 -8.27 12.16
CA LEU A 11 -0.07 -7.36 11.85
C LEU A 11 -0.35 -6.73 10.49
N LEU A 12 -0.50 -5.42 10.48
CA LEU A 12 -0.63 -4.63 9.26
C LEU A 12 0.65 -3.84 9.06
N GLY A 13 1.18 -3.83 7.83
CA GLY A 13 2.38 -3.09 7.48
C GLY A 13 2.23 -2.28 6.20
N ASP A 14 2.82 -1.08 6.20
CA ASP A 14 3.02 -0.23 5.03
C ASP A 14 4.54 -0.07 4.84
N VAL A 15 5.07 -0.72 3.81
CA VAL A 15 6.51 -0.83 3.51
C VAL A 15 6.82 0.04 2.30
N GLY A 16 7.02 1.31 2.55
CA GLY A 16 7.35 2.28 1.51
C GLY A 16 8.86 2.49 1.34
N GLY A 17 9.23 3.14 0.24
CA GLY A 17 10.62 3.50 -0.04
C GLY A 17 11.27 4.39 1.02
N THR A 18 10.53 5.27 1.68
CA THR A 18 11.06 6.20 2.67
C THR A 18 10.80 5.76 4.10
N ASN A 19 9.63 5.20 4.36
CA ASN A 19 9.18 4.83 5.69
C ASN A 19 8.52 3.46 5.70
N ILE A 20 8.66 2.78 6.82
CA ILE A 20 7.93 1.56 7.16
C ILE A 20 7.02 1.88 8.34
N ARG A 21 5.77 1.44 8.28
CA ARG A 21 4.81 1.54 9.38
C ARG A 21 4.27 0.16 9.69
N PHE A 22 4.22 -0.17 10.95
CA PHE A 22 3.57 -1.40 11.42
C PHE A 22 2.52 -1.07 12.46
N THR A 23 1.44 -1.82 12.43
CA THR A 23 0.33 -1.69 13.36
C THR A 23 -0.19 -3.06 13.75
N LEU A 24 -0.39 -3.29 15.04
CA LEU A 24 -1.09 -4.45 15.56
C LEU A 24 -2.55 -4.08 15.86
N VAL A 25 -3.47 -4.90 15.37
CA VAL A 25 -4.91 -4.71 15.54
C VAL A 25 -5.50 -6.02 16.08
N PRO A 26 -6.32 -5.98 17.15
CA PRO A 26 -7.00 -7.18 17.63
C PRO A 26 -7.90 -7.79 16.56
N VAL A 27 -7.92 -9.12 16.47
CA VAL A 27 -8.86 -9.81 15.57
C VAL A 27 -10.27 -9.70 16.16
N CYS A 28 -11.15 -9.00 15.45
CA CYS A 28 -12.58 -8.94 15.78
C CYS A 28 -13.34 -10.02 15.01
N ARG A 29 -14.17 -10.81 15.73
CA ARG A 29 -14.97 -11.90 15.10
C ARG A 29 -16.32 -11.43 14.55
N THR A 30 -16.74 -10.21 14.84
CA THR A 30 -18.03 -9.64 14.42
C THR A 30 -17.78 -8.45 13.53
N GLY A 31 -18.44 -8.40 12.36
CA GLY A 31 -18.37 -7.26 11.45
C GLY A 31 -18.71 -5.95 12.19
N GLY A 32 -17.81 -5.02 12.18
CA GLY A 32 -17.91 -3.74 12.88
C GLY A 32 -16.66 -2.88 12.62
N THR A 33 -16.61 -1.73 13.25
CA THR A 33 -15.45 -0.83 13.23
C THR A 33 -14.21 -1.59 13.70
N LEU A 34 -13.07 -1.40 13.03
CA LEU A 34 -11.80 -1.95 13.48
C LEU A 34 -11.56 -1.55 14.95
N PRO A 35 -11.20 -2.50 15.82
CA PRO A 35 -10.85 -2.17 17.21
C PRO A 35 -9.63 -1.25 17.23
N PRO A 36 -9.43 -0.47 18.29
CA PRO A 36 -8.26 0.39 18.41
C PRO A 36 -6.97 -0.42 18.29
N GLU A 37 -5.98 0.17 17.63
CA GLU A 37 -4.65 -0.42 17.53
C GLU A 37 -4.04 -0.66 18.91
N THR A 38 -3.36 -1.78 19.07
CA THR A 38 -2.69 -2.12 20.34
C THR A 38 -1.24 -1.69 20.37
N HIS A 39 -0.61 -1.57 19.22
CA HIS A 39 0.76 -1.09 19.05
C HIS A 39 0.97 -0.56 17.65
N HIS A 40 1.66 0.57 17.54
CA HIS A 40 2.01 1.22 16.28
C HIS A 40 3.44 1.72 16.32
N ALA A 41 4.17 1.53 15.24
CA ALA A 41 5.51 2.09 15.09
C ALA A 41 5.78 2.52 13.65
N ARG A 42 6.62 3.55 13.51
CA ARG A 42 7.11 4.07 12.24
C ARG A 42 8.63 4.11 12.25
N TYR A 43 9.21 3.62 11.18
CA TYR A 43 10.67 3.58 10.99
C TYR A 43 11.07 4.22 9.66
N ARG A 44 12.32 4.67 9.57
CA ARG A 44 12.95 5.02 8.30
C ARG A 44 13.39 3.74 7.61
N THR A 45 13.04 3.56 6.34
CA THR A 45 13.41 2.37 5.54
C THR A 45 14.91 2.21 5.44
N ALA A 46 15.64 3.31 5.21
CA ALA A 46 17.12 3.32 5.16
C ALA A 46 17.84 2.90 6.46
N SER A 47 17.10 2.71 7.57
CA SER A 47 17.69 2.24 8.83
C SER A 47 17.88 0.73 8.89
N PHE A 48 17.44 -0.01 7.87
CA PHE A 48 17.47 -1.48 7.83
C PHE A 48 18.04 -1.99 6.52
N ALA A 49 18.83 -3.06 6.58
CA ALA A 49 19.29 -3.76 5.39
C ALA A 49 18.17 -4.62 4.78
N HIS A 50 17.24 -5.12 5.60
CA HIS A 50 16.14 -5.99 5.16
C HIS A 50 14.88 -5.77 6.00
N LEU A 51 13.72 -6.03 5.42
CA LEU A 51 12.42 -5.93 6.12
C LEU A 51 12.37 -6.77 7.41
N ARG A 52 13.03 -7.94 7.43
CA ARG A 52 13.08 -8.80 8.62
C ARG A 52 13.68 -8.11 9.85
N GLU A 53 14.65 -7.20 9.66
CA GLU A 53 15.24 -6.44 10.77
C GLU A 53 14.22 -5.46 11.36
N ALA A 54 13.46 -4.78 10.48
CA ALA A 54 12.38 -3.88 10.91
C ALA A 54 11.28 -4.63 11.66
N LEU A 55 10.86 -5.80 11.17
CA LEU A 55 9.88 -6.68 11.84
C LEU A 55 10.40 -7.17 13.20
N ALA A 56 11.66 -7.60 13.26
CA ALA A 56 12.27 -8.03 14.52
C ALA A 56 12.37 -6.87 15.53
N LYS A 57 12.69 -5.66 15.08
CA LYS A 57 12.68 -4.47 15.93
C LYS A 57 11.27 -4.18 16.45
N PHE A 58 10.27 -4.16 15.57
CA PHE A 58 8.88 -3.94 15.93
C PHE A 58 8.38 -4.96 16.97
N HIS A 59 8.71 -6.23 16.78
CA HIS A 59 8.34 -7.30 17.72
C HIS A 59 8.97 -7.10 19.12
N ARG A 60 10.21 -6.63 19.18
CA ARG A 60 10.88 -6.33 20.48
C ARG A 60 10.29 -5.11 21.19
N GLU A 61 9.77 -4.15 20.45
CA GLU A 61 9.16 -2.92 20.98
C GLU A 61 7.68 -3.11 21.35
N ALA A 62 7.04 -4.16 20.82
CA ALA A 62 5.67 -4.47 21.15
C ALA A 62 5.52 -4.85 22.63
N PRO A 63 4.43 -4.42 23.30
CA PRO A 63 4.17 -4.81 24.67
C PRO A 63 4.12 -6.35 24.84
N THR A 64 4.65 -6.86 25.93
CA THR A 64 4.66 -8.32 26.23
C THR A 64 3.27 -8.94 26.31
N ALA A 65 2.24 -8.12 26.54
CA ALA A 65 0.84 -8.55 26.58
C ALA A 65 0.18 -8.65 25.19
N VAL A 66 0.93 -8.36 24.10
CA VAL A 66 0.41 -8.54 22.74
C VAL A 66 0.24 -10.03 22.48
N GLY A 67 -0.97 -10.42 22.16
CA GLY A 67 -1.31 -11.79 21.83
C GLY A 67 -0.62 -12.29 20.55
N ARG A 68 -0.89 -13.56 20.21
CA ARG A 68 -0.31 -14.19 19.02
C ARG A 68 -0.71 -13.47 17.73
N ILE A 69 0.25 -13.18 16.83
CA ILE A 69 -0.04 -12.75 15.47
C ILE A 69 -0.73 -13.88 14.72
N ALA A 70 -1.97 -13.67 14.31
CA ALA A 70 -2.77 -14.64 13.59
C ALA A 70 -2.54 -14.61 12.08
N ALA A 71 -2.32 -13.41 11.54
CA ALA A 71 -1.99 -13.17 10.15
C ALA A 71 -1.27 -11.82 10.01
N CYS A 72 -0.55 -11.67 8.92
CA CYS A 72 0.14 -10.44 8.56
C CYS A 72 -0.24 -10.02 7.14
N VAL A 73 -0.55 -8.74 6.95
CA VAL A 73 -0.75 -8.14 5.63
C VAL A 73 0.21 -6.98 5.48
N LEU A 74 1.05 -7.03 4.44
CA LEU A 74 2.03 -6.00 4.14
C LEU A 74 1.70 -5.37 2.79
N SER A 75 1.43 -4.09 2.82
CA SER A 75 1.39 -3.21 1.66
C SER A 75 2.82 -2.80 1.33
N VAL A 76 3.27 -3.00 0.10
CA VAL A 76 4.67 -2.81 -0.30
C VAL A 76 4.77 -1.93 -1.54
N CYS A 77 5.80 -1.08 -1.59
CA CYS A 77 6.12 -0.27 -2.77
C CYS A 77 6.76 -1.17 -3.84
N GLY A 78 6.02 -1.47 -4.87
CA GLY A 78 6.47 -2.29 -6.00
C GLY A 78 5.46 -3.35 -6.42
N PRO A 79 5.69 -4.00 -7.55
CA PRO A 79 4.81 -5.03 -8.06
C PRO A 79 4.82 -6.26 -7.15
N VAL A 80 3.65 -6.85 -7.00
CA VAL A 80 3.45 -8.12 -6.28
C VAL A 80 2.87 -9.15 -7.25
N ASP A 81 3.58 -10.26 -7.41
CA ASP A 81 3.17 -11.36 -8.28
C ASP A 81 3.41 -12.69 -7.57
N ASP A 82 2.41 -13.56 -7.56
CA ASP A 82 2.42 -14.90 -6.96
C ASP A 82 3.08 -14.96 -5.56
N GLY A 83 2.70 -14.03 -4.67
CA GLY A 83 3.24 -13.98 -3.29
C GLY A 83 4.67 -13.47 -3.17
N ARG A 84 5.22 -12.88 -4.23
CA ARG A 84 6.56 -12.29 -4.26
C ARG A 84 6.47 -10.81 -4.62
N ALA A 85 7.28 -9.99 -3.97
CA ALA A 85 7.43 -8.57 -4.29
C ALA A 85 8.90 -8.21 -4.49
N ILE A 86 9.15 -7.26 -5.40
CA ILE A 86 10.47 -6.64 -5.60
C ILE A 86 10.30 -5.14 -5.39
N CYS A 87 10.94 -4.63 -4.35
CA CYS A 87 10.90 -3.22 -3.96
C CYS A 87 12.24 -2.58 -4.32
N LEU A 88 12.23 -1.65 -5.27
CA LEU A 88 13.45 -1.02 -5.83
C LEU A 88 13.62 0.44 -5.39
N ALA A 89 13.20 0.79 -4.18
CA ALA A 89 13.45 2.13 -3.66
C ALA A 89 14.95 2.34 -3.36
N GLU A 90 15.47 3.53 -3.65
CA GLU A 90 16.87 3.91 -3.41
C GLU A 90 17.31 3.63 -1.96
N SER A 91 16.44 3.87 -1.00
CA SER A 91 16.68 3.62 0.43
C SER A 91 16.83 2.14 0.81
N MET A 92 16.50 1.23 -0.10
CA MET A 92 16.61 -0.22 0.06
C MET A 92 17.91 -0.77 -0.53
N GLY A 93 18.79 0.11 -0.97
CA GLY A 93 20.08 -0.24 -1.59
C GLY A 93 19.96 -0.59 -3.08
N ALA A 94 21.09 -0.79 -3.74
CA ALA A 94 21.16 -0.99 -5.19
C ALA A 94 20.41 -2.24 -5.70
N SER A 95 20.28 -3.27 -4.86
CA SER A 95 19.56 -4.51 -5.21
C SER A 95 18.09 -4.48 -4.84
N GLY A 96 17.64 -3.45 -4.11
CA GLY A 96 16.29 -3.44 -3.54
C GLY A 96 16.06 -4.56 -2.52
N TRP A 97 14.79 -4.76 -2.17
CA TRP A 97 14.36 -5.85 -1.31
C TRP A 97 13.48 -6.83 -2.08
N THR A 98 13.85 -8.10 -2.05
CA THR A 98 12.97 -9.19 -2.49
C THR A 98 12.24 -9.72 -1.26
N LEU A 99 10.92 -9.75 -1.33
CA LEU A 99 10.03 -10.22 -0.26
C LEU A 99 9.23 -11.41 -0.77
N GLU A 100 9.10 -12.44 0.06
CA GLU A 100 8.32 -13.64 -0.26
C GLU A 100 7.39 -13.98 0.91
N GLU A 101 6.11 -14.22 0.62
CA GLU A 101 5.08 -14.54 1.62
C GLU A 101 5.47 -15.77 2.46
N ALA A 102 6.01 -16.81 1.80
CA ALA A 102 6.42 -18.05 2.46
C ALA A 102 7.56 -17.83 3.47
N ASP A 103 8.55 -17.05 3.09
CA ASP A 103 9.71 -16.73 3.90
C ASP A 103 9.36 -15.87 5.11
N LEU A 104 8.52 -14.84 4.89
CA LEU A 104 8.02 -13.98 5.95
C LEU A 104 7.08 -14.74 6.88
N GLY A 105 6.25 -15.62 6.30
CA GLY A 105 5.36 -16.50 7.07
C GLY A 105 6.10 -17.43 7.99
N THR A 106 7.19 -18.03 7.53
CA THR A 106 8.08 -18.86 8.35
C THR A 106 8.70 -18.04 9.50
N ALA A 107 9.18 -16.82 9.20
CA ALA A 107 9.82 -15.94 10.18
C ALA A 107 8.84 -15.44 11.26
N LEU A 108 7.58 -15.16 10.89
CA LEU A 108 6.54 -14.64 11.78
C LEU A 108 5.68 -15.73 12.44
N GLY A 109 5.76 -16.98 11.96
CA GLY A 109 4.93 -18.09 12.44
C GLY A 109 3.43 -17.91 12.14
N CYS A 110 3.08 -17.18 11.09
CA CYS A 110 1.70 -16.92 10.67
C CYS A 110 1.59 -16.78 9.15
N THR A 111 0.35 -16.80 8.63
CA THR A 111 0.11 -16.50 7.22
C THR A 111 0.45 -15.04 6.93
N VAL A 112 1.23 -14.81 5.88
CA VAL A 112 1.55 -13.48 5.37
C VAL A 112 0.91 -13.29 4.01
N LYS A 113 0.40 -12.07 3.75
CA LYS A 113 -0.07 -11.63 2.45
C LYS A 113 0.63 -10.33 2.07
N LEU A 114 1.19 -10.29 0.86
CA LEU A 114 1.75 -9.09 0.24
C LEU A 114 0.71 -8.46 -0.68
N LEU A 115 0.63 -7.14 -0.66
CA LEU A 115 -0.18 -6.33 -1.57
C LEU A 115 0.68 -5.18 -2.10
N ASN A 116 0.47 -4.79 -3.34
CA ASN A 116 0.99 -3.50 -3.79
C ASN A 116 0.34 -2.36 -2.97
N ASP A 117 1.08 -1.29 -2.69
CA ASP A 117 0.62 -0.18 -1.84
C ASP A 117 -0.63 0.52 -2.41
N PHE A 118 -0.71 0.73 -3.72
CA PHE A 118 -1.91 1.30 -4.35
C PHE A 118 -3.09 0.33 -4.44
N VAL A 119 -2.86 -0.98 -4.42
CA VAL A 119 -3.95 -1.96 -4.23
C VAL A 119 -4.58 -1.78 -2.85
N ALA A 120 -3.77 -1.61 -1.80
CA ALA A 120 -4.27 -1.35 -0.45
C ALA A 120 -5.06 -0.04 -0.36
N VAL A 121 -4.56 1.05 -0.98
CA VAL A 121 -5.28 2.33 -1.08
C VAL A 121 -6.60 2.17 -1.85
N GLY A 122 -6.58 1.48 -2.99
CA GLY A 122 -7.77 1.23 -3.80
C GLY A 122 -8.85 0.45 -3.05
N LEU A 123 -8.46 -0.57 -2.29
CA LEU A 123 -9.36 -1.33 -1.41
C LEU A 123 -9.96 -0.42 -0.32
N ALA A 124 -9.15 0.43 0.30
CA ALA A 124 -9.64 1.38 1.31
C ALA A 124 -10.63 2.37 0.71
N VAL A 125 -10.34 2.94 -0.47
CA VAL A 125 -11.23 3.87 -1.18
C VAL A 125 -12.55 3.18 -1.55
N GLY A 126 -12.48 1.95 -2.02
CA GLY A 126 -13.66 1.22 -2.48
C GLY A 126 -14.53 0.61 -1.37
N SER A 127 -13.94 0.33 -0.21
CA SER A 127 -14.65 -0.33 0.91
C SER A 127 -15.33 0.65 1.87
N CYS A 128 -14.96 1.93 1.86
CA CYS A 128 -15.50 2.94 2.77
C CYS A 128 -16.50 3.85 2.07
N ASN A 129 -17.59 4.15 2.74
CA ASN A 129 -18.46 5.27 2.35
C ASN A 129 -17.87 6.56 2.96
N TRP A 130 -16.77 7.04 2.38
CA TRP A 130 -16.02 8.19 2.89
C TRP A 130 -16.86 9.42 3.18
N ARG A 131 -17.95 9.64 2.41
CA ARG A 131 -18.86 10.78 2.62
C ARG A 131 -19.62 10.69 3.94
N CYS A 132 -19.88 9.49 4.41
CA CYS A 132 -20.60 9.26 5.68
C CYS A 132 -19.65 8.91 6.82
N ASP A 133 -18.61 8.09 6.55
CA ASP A 133 -17.78 7.49 7.58
C ASP A 133 -16.59 8.38 7.97
N ALA A 134 -16.08 9.19 7.05
CA ALA A 134 -14.95 10.08 7.30
C ALA A 134 -14.97 11.32 6.37
N PRO A 135 -16.03 12.16 6.42
CA PRO A 135 -16.16 13.29 5.51
C PRO A 135 -15.03 14.32 5.65
N GLU A 136 -14.41 14.42 6.82
CA GLU A 136 -13.29 15.32 7.09
C GLU A 136 -11.98 14.89 6.39
N LYS A 137 -11.91 13.65 5.87
CA LYS A 137 -10.75 13.12 5.15
C LYS A 137 -10.85 13.30 3.65
N LEU A 138 -11.98 13.80 3.15
CA LEU A 138 -12.22 14.01 1.73
C LEU A 138 -12.44 15.48 1.40
N LEU A 139 -11.71 15.96 0.40
CA LEU A 139 -12.00 17.22 -0.26
C LEU A 139 -12.58 16.92 -1.65
N THR A 140 -13.83 17.33 -1.88
CA THR A 140 -14.44 17.24 -3.20
C THR A 140 -13.88 18.35 -4.09
N ILE A 141 -13.10 18.01 -5.11
CA ILE A 141 -12.56 18.97 -6.08
C ILE A 141 -13.58 19.25 -7.18
N HIS A 142 -14.33 18.23 -7.59
CA HIS A 142 -15.37 18.33 -8.61
C HIS A 142 -16.51 17.36 -8.32
N GLU A 143 -17.74 17.84 -8.33
CA GLU A 143 -18.90 16.98 -8.12
C GLU A 143 -19.38 16.38 -9.45
N ALA A 144 -19.61 15.07 -9.44
CA ALA A 144 -20.28 14.40 -10.55
C ALA A 144 -21.75 14.85 -10.61
N ARG A 145 -22.23 15.20 -11.80
CA ARG A 145 -23.65 15.59 -12.01
C ARG A 145 -24.63 14.50 -11.60
N THR A 146 -24.25 13.25 -11.75
CA THR A 146 -25.06 12.09 -11.33
C THR A 146 -24.13 11.02 -10.76
N PRO A 147 -24.13 10.78 -9.44
CA PRO A 147 -23.43 9.67 -8.84
C PRO A 147 -23.93 8.35 -9.44
N GLN A 148 -23.05 7.54 -9.97
CA GLN A 148 -23.42 6.21 -10.48
C GLN A 148 -22.70 5.15 -9.63
N PRO A 149 -23.46 4.26 -9.00
CA PRO A 149 -22.88 3.15 -8.24
C PRO A 149 -22.11 2.20 -9.17
N HIS A 150 -21.13 1.52 -8.62
CA HIS A 150 -20.38 0.45 -9.30
C HIS A 150 -19.65 0.84 -10.60
N ARG A 151 -19.25 2.10 -10.74
CA ARG A 151 -18.36 2.52 -11.83
C ARG A 151 -16.91 2.16 -11.54
N THR A 152 -16.16 2.01 -12.62
CA THR A 152 -14.69 1.97 -12.54
C THR A 152 -14.18 3.20 -11.79
N ILE A 153 -13.30 2.97 -10.84
CA ILE A 153 -12.59 4.01 -10.09
C ILE A 153 -11.14 4.05 -10.51
N ALA A 154 -10.55 5.24 -10.54
CA ALA A 154 -9.11 5.43 -10.66
C ALA A 154 -8.61 6.14 -9.41
N VAL A 155 -7.49 5.67 -8.88
CA VAL A 155 -6.82 6.24 -7.73
C VAL A 155 -5.42 6.64 -8.15
N LEU A 156 -5.05 7.89 -7.91
CA LEU A 156 -3.75 8.46 -8.21
C LEU A 156 -3.17 9.05 -6.93
N GLY A 157 -1.90 8.85 -6.68
CA GLY A 157 -1.21 9.39 -5.50
C GLY A 157 0.18 9.90 -5.86
N PRO A 158 0.34 11.22 -6.04
CA PRO A 158 1.67 11.81 -6.16
C PRO A 158 2.38 11.73 -4.81
N GLY A 159 3.62 11.24 -4.85
CA GLY A 159 4.47 11.06 -3.68
C GLY A 159 5.94 11.18 -4.07
N THR A 160 6.77 10.19 -3.74
CA THR A 160 8.14 10.07 -4.23
C THR A 160 8.15 9.79 -5.74
N GLY A 161 7.12 9.11 -6.24
CA GLY A 161 6.77 8.91 -7.64
C GLY A 161 5.26 9.07 -7.80
N LEU A 162 4.68 8.55 -8.88
CA LEU A 162 3.25 8.54 -9.14
C LEU A 162 2.69 7.13 -9.05
N GLY A 163 2.20 6.78 -7.86
CA GLY A 163 1.47 5.53 -7.68
C GLY A 163 0.05 5.61 -8.23
N SER A 164 -0.46 4.51 -8.75
CA SER A 164 -1.81 4.46 -9.30
C SER A 164 -2.42 3.06 -9.25
N CYS A 165 -3.75 3.01 -9.19
CA CYS A 165 -4.51 1.80 -9.38
C CYS A 165 -5.89 2.13 -9.99
N PHE A 166 -6.57 1.11 -10.48
CA PHE A 166 -7.98 1.23 -10.85
C PHE A 166 -8.80 0.08 -10.27
N GLY A 167 -10.06 0.37 -10.00
CA GLY A 167 -10.99 -0.60 -9.46
C GLY A 167 -12.17 -0.84 -10.39
N VAL A 168 -12.53 -2.10 -10.57
CA VAL A 168 -13.67 -2.54 -11.39
C VAL A 168 -14.61 -3.37 -10.53
N TRP A 169 -15.88 -3.08 -10.61
CA TRP A 169 -16.91 -3.87 -9.94
C TRP A 169 -17.27 -5.10 -10.77
N ALA A 170 -16.84 -6.26 -10.30
CA ALA A 170 -17.24 -7.53 -10.91
C ALA A 170 -18.60 -7.96 -10.36
N SER A 171 -19.56 -8.16 -11.24
CA SER A 171 -20.86 -8.73 -10.85
C SER A 171 -20.72 -10.25 -10.76
N ARG A 172 -20.78 -10.80 -9.55
CA ARG A 172 -21.01 -12.23 -9.33
C ARG A 172 -22.42 -12.41 -8.81
N LEU A 173 -23.11 -13.40 -9.31
CA LEU A 173 -24.54 -13.82 -9.20
C LEU A 173 -25.42 -13.19 -8.10
N HIS A 174 -24.93 -12.56 -7.05
CA HIS A 174 -25.74 -11.86 -6.01
C HIS A 174 -24.96 -10.79 -5.24
N SER A 175 -23.71 -10.46 -5.62
CA SER A 175 -22.93 -9.40 -4.99
C SER A 175 -22.02 -8.71 -6.00
N ALA A 176 -21.90 -7.39 -5.90
CA ALA A 176 -20.88 -6.65 -6.61
C ALA A 176 -19.61 -6.64 -5.74
N GLU A 177 -18.52 -7.19 -6.26
CA GLU A 177 -17.22 -7.22 -5.59
C GLU A 177 -16.27 -6.26 -6.31
N LEU A 178 -15.62 -5.39 -5.56
CA LEU A 178 -14.62 -4.48 -6.09
C LEU A 178 -13.29 -5.21 -6.25
N GLN A 179 -12.81 -5.30 -7.48
CA GLN A 179 -11.48 -5.79 -7.80
C GLN A 179 -10.56 -4.62 -8.10
N ILE A 180 -9.42 -4.56 -7.43
CA ILE A 180 -8.41 -3.51 -7.61
C ILE A 180 -7.24 -4.07 -8.40
N PHE A 181 -6.83 -3.31 -9.41
CA PHE A 181 -5.70 -3.61 -10.28
C PHE A 181 -4.63 -2.53 -10.10
N PRO A 182 -3.40 -2.89 -9.73
CA PRO A 182 -2.29 -1.96 -9.67
C PRO A 182 -1.93 -1.47 -11.07
N SER A 183 -1.29 -0.31 -11.13
CA SER A 183 -0.81 0.26 -12.38
C SER A 183 0.52 0.96 -12.15
N GLU A 184 1.45 0.72 -13.04
CA GLU A 184 2.74 1.41 -13.13
C GLU A 184 2.67 2.57 -14.15
N GLY A 185 1.51 3.22 -14.23
CA GLY A 185 1.28 4.32 -15.19
C GLY A 185 2.20 5.53 -15.00
N GLY A 186 2.75 5.71 -13.79
CA GLY A 186 3.78 6.72 -13.51
C GLY A 186 5.08 6.51 -14.27
N GLU A 187 5.43 5.26 -14.57
CA GLU A 187 6.61 4.86 -15.31
C GLU A 187 6.53 5.15 -16.82
N SER A 188 5.34 5.51 -17.32
CA SER A 188 5.14 5.84 -18.74
C SER A 188 5.90 7.10 -19.13
N ASP A 189 6.38 7.17 -20.38
CA ASP A 189 7.03 8.35 -20.91
C ASP A 189 6.09 9.56 -20.88
N PHE A 190 6.60 10.71 -20.40
CA PHE A 190 5.92 11.99 -20.53
C PHE A 190 5.98 12.50 -21.95
N VAL A 191 4.83 12.50 -22.63
CA VAL A 191 4.67 12.97 -24.02
C VAL A 191 4.10 14.38 -24.04
N PRO A 192 4.91 15.43 -24.33
CA PRO A 192 4.46 16.80 -24.36
C PRO A 192 3.43 17.08 -25.47
N ARG A 193 2.44 17.94 -25.16
CA ARG A 193 1.37 18.35 -26.09
C ARG A 193 1.34 19.86 -26.35
N SER A 194 2.23 20.63 -25.70
CA SER A 194 2.35 22.07 -25.83
C SER A 194 3.81 22.51 -25.76
N ASP A 195 4.11 23.73 -26.21
CA ASP A 195 5.46 24.30 -26.11
C ASP A 195 5.94 24.40 -24.67
N PHE A 196 5.03 24.70 -23.74
CA PHE A 196 5.33 24.71 -22.31
C PHE A 196 5.74 23.31 -21.81
N GLU A 197 4.99 22.28 -22.16
CA GLU A 197 5.31 20.90 -21.77
C GLU A 197 6.61 20.41 -22.41
N TRP A 198 6.91 20.84 -23.63
CA TRP A 198 8.20 20.58 -24.26
C TRP A 198 9.35 21.22 -23.50
N ALA A 199 9.23 22.47 -23.10
CA ALA A 199 10.23 23.17 -22.30
C ALA A 199 10.41 22.49 -20.92
N LEU A 200 9.30 22.09 -20.28
CA LEU A 200 9.32 21.34 -19.02
C LEU A 200 10.05 20.01 -19.17
N ARG A 201 9.72 19.23 -20.20
CA ARG A 201 10.41 17.95 -20.47
C ARG A 201 11.91 18.15 -20.67
N GLN A 202 12.34 19.16 -21.43
CA GLN A 202 13.75 19.47 -21.64
C GLN A 202 14.45 19.85 -20.33
N HIS A 203 13.80 20.64 -19.49
CA HIS A 203 14.31 21.01 -18.17
C HIS A 203 14.48 19.78 -17.29
N LEU A 204 13.47 18.92 -17.19
CA LEU A 204 13.54 17.68 -16.41
C LEU A 204 14.62 16.73 -16.94
N ALA A 205 14.71 16.54 -18.25
CA ALA A 205 15.73 15.72 -18.88
C ALA A 205 17.16 16.18 -18.51
N SER A 206 17.39 17.50 -18.51
CA SER A 206 18.68 18.09 -18.13
C SER A 206 18.94 17.97 -16.62
N THR A 207 17.93 18.21 -15.79
CA THR A 207 18.06 18.20 -14.31
C THR A 207 18.31 16.80 -13.76
N LEU A 208 17.64 15.80 -14.34
CA LEU A 208 17.70 14.40 -13.93
C LEU A 208 18.76 13.59 -14.70
N ASP A 209 19.48 14.24 -15.62
CA ASP A 209 20.46 13.60 -16.51
C ASP A 209 19.92 12.34 -17.19
N THR A 210 18.71 12.46 -17.77
CA THR A 210 18.02 11.33 -18.41
C THR A 210 17.44 11.70 -19.75
N SER A 211 17.44 10.76 -20.70
CA SER A 211 16.70 10.88 -21.96
C SER A 211 15.22 10.50 -21.83
N HIS A 212 14.88 9.72 -20.78
CA HIS A 212 13.54 9.20 -20.53
C HIS A 212 12.89 9.97 -19.39
N VAL A 213 12.09 10.99 -19.74
CA VAL A 213 11.29 11.72 -18.75
C VAL A 213 9.95 11.00 -18.59
N LYS A 214 9.74 10.43 -17.41
CA LYS A 214 8.53 9.71 -17.04
C LYS A 214 7.46 10.67 -16.51
N VAL A 215 6.21 10.21 -16.50
CA VAL A 215 5.09 10.97 -15.93
C VAL A 215 5.32 11.21 -14.42
N GLU A 216 5.88 10.27 -13.71
CA GLU A 216 6.19 10.40 -12.27
C GLU A 216 7.24 11.48 -11.95
N HIS A 217 8.09 11.87 -12.91
CA HIS A 217 9.03 12.98 -12.72
C HIS A 217 8.35 14.36 -12.62
N LEU A 218 7.03 14.41 -12.80
CA LEU A 218 6.22 15.63 -12.64
C LEU A 218 5.68 15.81 -11.22
N THR A 219 5.96 14.88 -10.30
CA THR A 219 5.40 14.88 -8.92
C THR A 219 6.38 15.38 -7.88
#